data_108368cefb3dd9300e857f6634e2ada7
#
_entry.id   108368cefb3dd9300e857f6634e2ada7
#
_cell.length_a   1.000
_cell.length_b   1.000
_cell.length_c   1.000
_cell.angle_alpha   90.00
_cell.angle_beta   90.00
_cell.angle_gamma   90.00
#
_symmetry.space_group_name_H-M   'P 1'
#
loop_
_entity.id
_entity.type
_entity.pdbx_description
1 polymer ?
#
loop_
_entity_poly.entity_id
_entity_poly.type
_entity_poly.pdbx_seq_one_letter_code
_entity_poly.pdbx_strand_id
1 'polypeptide(L)'
;MKKHLEYEAINEKRNCVRYRDELVTMSQRNRRKPTVAEKIIWDKVLSKDKTGFRFLRQKPIDRFIIDFYCPKLLLAIEIDGGSHIKKKERDEHRDKFLKQIGITPIRFSNEEVLNDIELVKKKINDL
;
A
#
# COMPACT_ATOMS: atom_id res chain seq x y z
N MET A 1 13.00 4.75 12.04
CA MET A 1 12.89 5.85 11.09
C MET A 1 14.22 6.31 10.53
N LYS A 2 15.20 6.64 11.39
CA LYS A 2 16.54 7.05 10.91
C LYS A 2 17.21 5.97 10.07
N LYS A 3 17.14 4.71 10.46
CA LYS A 3 17.73 3.60 9.71
C LYS A 3 17.12 3.42 8.33
N HIS A 4 15.83 3.67 8.20
CA HIS A 4 15.14 3.59 6.92
C HIS A 4 15.58 4.72 5.99
N LEU A 5 15.68 5.95 6.51
CA LEU A 5 16.17 7.10 5.74
C LEU A 5 17.60 6.91 5.28
N GLU A 6 18.46 6.36 6.14
CA GLU A 6 19.85 6.04 5.78
C GLU A 6 19.91 4.98 4.68
N TYR A 7 19.07 3.96 4.77
CA TYR A 7 18.96 2.92 3.76
C TYR A 7 18.53 3.50 2.42
N GLU A 8 17.51 4.34 2.40
CA GLU A 8 17.06 5.01 1.17
C GLU A 8 18.18 5.88 0.57
N ALA A 9 18.86 6.66 1.38
CA ALA A 9 19.94 7.53 0.92
C ALA A 9 21.09 6.73 0.31
N ILE A 10 21.46 5.61 0.92
CA ILE A 10 22.51 4.72 0.40
C ILE A 10 22.08 4.12 -0.96
N ASN A 11 20.84 3.68 -1.06
CA ASN A 11 20.32 3.10 -2.27
C ASN A 11 20.18 4.13 -3.38
N GLU A 12 19.75 5.34 -3.08
CA GLU A 12 19.65 6.42 -4.05
C GLU A 12 21.00 6.73 -4.71
N LYS A 13 22.09 6.69 -3.94
CA LYS A 13 23.41 6.94 -4.47
C LYS A 13 23.92 5.86 -5.41
N ARG A 14 23.32 4.66 -5.38
CA ARG A 14 23.79 3.52 -6.17
C ARG A 14 22.98 3.25 -7.44
N ASN A 15 21.66 3.04 -7.31
CA ASN A 15 20.83 2.56 -8.40
C ASN A 15 19.43 3.12 -8.41
N CYS A 16 19.04 3.85 -7.38
CA CYS A 16 17.63 4.01 -7.08
C CYS A 16 16.98 5.22 -7.72
N VAL A 17 17.72 6.16 -8.31
CA VAL A 17 17.12 7.28 -9.03
C VAL A 17 16.27 6.74 -10.18
N ARG A 18 16.83 5.83 -10.99
CA ARG A 18 16.11 5.20 -12.10
C ARG A 18 14.96 4.33 -11.61
N TYR A 19 15.19 3.55 -10.57
CA TYR A 19 14.20 2.67 -9.98
C TYR A 19 13.02 3.45 -9.40
N ARG A 20 13.33 4.54 -8.72
CA ARG A 20 12.34 5.45 -8.15
C ARG A 20 11.47 6.09 -9.22
N ASP A 21 12.07 6.54 -10.31
CA ASP A 21 11.35 7.13 -11.45
C ASP A 21 10.38 6.12 -12.07
N GLU A 22 10.81 4.88 -12.24
CA GLU A 22 9.96 3.81 -12.76
C GLU A 22 8.77 3.54 -11.84
N LEU A 23 9.00 3.49 -10.52
CA LEU A 23 7.93 3.29 -9.54
C LEU A 23 6.96 4.46 -9.50
N VAL A 24 7.44 5.68 -9.60
CA VAL A 24 6.58 6.87 -9.65
C VAL A 24 5.70 6.82 -10.90
N THR A 25 6.25 6.46 -12.05
CA THR A 25 5.49 6.33 -13.30
C THR A 25 4.43 5.25 -13.19
N MET A 26 4.77 4.07 -12.64
CA MET A 26 3.80 3.00 -12.39
C MET A 26 2.71 3.44 -11.44
N SER A 27 3.10 4.10 -10.37
CA SER A 27 2.17 4.63 -9.36
C SER A 27 1.16 5.59 -9.99
N GLN A 28 1.61 6.51 -10.81
CA GLN A 28 0.73 7.44 -11.53
C GLN A 28 -0.22 6.72 -12.47
N ARG A 29 0.26 5.71 -13.19
CA ARG A 29 -0.55 4.88 -14.08
C ARG A 29 -1.63 4.14 -13.29
N ASN A 30 -1.26 3.54 -12.17
CA ASN A 30 -2.18 2.79 -11.33
C ASN A 30 -3.27 3.69 -10.74
N ARG A 31 -2.95 4.93 -10.39
CA ARG A 31 -3.95 5.90 -9.91
C ARG A 31 -4.96 6.28 -11.00
N ARG A 32 -4.54 6.31 -12.26
CA ARG A 32 -5.43 6.62 -13.39
C ARG A 32 -6.34 5.47 -13.75
N LYS A 33 -5.89 4.24 -13.54
CA LYS A 33 -6.64 3.01 -13.86
C LYS A 33 -6.69 2.07 -12.66
N PRO A 34 -7.40 2.45 -11.59
CA PRO A 34 -7.53 1.57 -10.44
C PRO A 34 -8.38 0.35 -10.78
N THR A 35 -8.17 -0.76 -10.07
CA THR A 35 -9.08 -1.90 -10.15
C THR A 35 -10.43 -1.51 -9.54
N VAL A 36 -11.47 -2.32 -9.80
CA VAL A 36 -12.80 -2.06 -9.24
C VAL A 36 -12.75 -2.06 -7.71
N ALA A 37 -12.07 -3.03 -7.11
CA ALA A 37 -11.93 -3.12 -5.66
C ALA A 37 -11.18 -1.92 -5.09
N GLU A 38 -10.08 -1.51 -5.70
CA GLU A 38 -9.33 -0.33 -5.28
C GLU A 38 -10.19 0.94 -5.32
N LYS A 39 -10.97 1.11 -6.37
CA LYS A 39 -11.86 2.26 -6.50
C LYS A 39 -12.94 2.27 -5.42
N ILE A 40 -13.53 1.12 -5.14
CA ILE A 40 -14.58 1.00 -4.13
C ILE A 40 -14.05 1.36 -2.74
N ILE A 41 -12.93 0.77 -2.33
CA ILE A 41 -12.38 1.06 -1.01
C ILE A 41 -11.93 2.52 -0.89
N TRP A 42 -11.36 3.07 -1.95
CA TRP A 42 -10.97 4.47 -1.97
C TRP A 42 -12.18 5.39 -1.81
N ASP A 43 -13.17 5.25 -2.68
CA ASP A 43 -14.32 6.16 -2.71
C ASP A 43 -15.21 6.03 -1.47
N LYS A 44 -15.38 4.82 -0.95
CA LYS A 44 -16.32 4.56 0.15
C LYS A 44 -15.70 4.63 1.53
N VAL A 45 -14.41 4.37 1.65
CA VAL A 45 -13.78 4.22 2.98
C VAL A 45 -12.65 5.21 3.23
N LEU A 46 -11.74 5.38 2.28
CA LEU A 46 -10.46 6.03 2.53
C LEU A 46 -10.36 7.48 2.08
N SER A 47 -11.04 7.87 1.01
CA SER A 47 -10.90 9.21 0.45
C SER A 47 -11.46 10.31 1.37
N LYS A 48 -10.97 11.53 1.18
CA LYS A 48 -11.49 12.72 1.86
C LYS A 48 -11.49 12.61 3.38
N ASP A 49 -10.50 11.91 3.93
CA ASP A 49 -10.33 11.73 5.38
C ASP A 49 -11.55 11.11 6.09
N LYS A 50 -12.30 10.26 5.39
CA LYS A 50 -13.50 9.61 5.95
C LYS A 50 -13.23 8.79 7.20
N THR A 51 -12.01 8.23 7.33
CA THR A 51 -11.59 7.49 8.52
C THR A 51 -11.11 8.39 9.66
N GLY A 52 -11.00 9.68 9.42
CA GLY A 52 -10.33 10.63 10.32
C GLY A 52 -8.84 10.79 10.01
N PHE A 53 -8.30 10.05 9.05
CA PHE A 53 -6.89 10.08 8.67
C PHE A 53 -6.75 10.17 7.16
N ARG A 54 -5.65 10.81 6.74
CA ARG A 54 -5.34 10.93 5.32
C ARG A 54 -4.67 9.67 4.82
N PHE A 55 -5.19 9.11 3.74
CA PHE A 55 -4.59 8.00 3.01
C PHE A 55 -4.07 8.47 1.65
N LEU A 56 -2.94 7.90 1.25
CA LEU A 56 -2.34 8.13 -0.06
C LEU A 56 -2.52 6.88 -0.91
N ARG A 57 -2.78 7.06 -2.20
CA ARG A 57 -2.92 5.94 -3.14
C ARG A 57 -1.61 5.66 -3.83
N GLN A 58 -1.31 4.36 -4.00
CA GLN A 58 -0.18 3.92 -4.82
C GLN A 58 1.12 4.61 -4.40
N LYS A 59 1.44 4.47 -3.12
CA LYS A 59 2.64 5.09 -2.56
C LYS A 59 3.87 4.21 -2.81
N PRO A 60 4.87 4.71 -3.56
CA PRO A 60 6.15 4.00 -3.67
C PRO A 60 6.90 4.05 -2.34
N ILE A 61 7.26 2.88 -1.83
CA ILE A 61 8.10 2.73 -0.63
C ILE A 61 9.17 1.69 -0.97
N ASP A 62 10.42 2.11 -0.99
CA ASP A 62 11.55 1.29 -1.44
C ASP A 62 11.27 0.70 -2.85
N ARG A 63 11.17 -0.61 -2.97
CA ARG A 63 10.90 -1.32 -4.23
C ARG A 63 9.43 -1.60 -4.46
N PHE A 64 8.59 -1.21 -3.52
CA PHE A 64 7.19 -1.59 -3.55
C PHE A 64 6.30 -0.39 -3.81
N ILE A 65 5.15 -0.66 -4.42
CA ILE A 65 4.06 0.31 -4.51
C ILE A 65 2.97 -0.18 -3.57
N ILE A 66 2.65 0.64 -2.57
CA ILE A 66 1.63 0.32 -1.57
C ILE A 66 0.29 0.87 -2.07
N ASP A 67 -0.72 0.02 -2.12
CA ASP A 67 -2.02 0.41 -2.66
C ASP A 67 -2.60 1.62 -1.92
N PHE A 68 -2.65 1.56 -0.60
CA PHE A 68 -3.11 2.67 0.23
C PHE A 68 -2.22 2.80 1.46
N TYR A 69 -1.72 3.99 1.71
CA TYR A 69 -0.80 4.24 2.80
C TYR A 69 -1.26 5.40 3.66
N CYS A 70 -1.29 5.21 4.97
CA CYS A 70 -1.54 6.26 5.94
C CYS A 70 -0.24 6.59 6.69
N PRO A 71 0.41 7.74 6.39
CA PRO A 71 1.66 8.09 7.05
C PRO A 71 1.52 8.26 8.55
N LYS A 72 0.42 8.82 9.01
CA LYS A 72 0.21 9.10 10.43
C LYS A 72 0.05 7.85 11.26
N LEU A 73 -0.62 6.84 10.72
CA LEU A 73 -0.80 5.55 11.40
C LEU A 73 0.29 4.53 11.08
N LEU A 74 1.17 4.83 10.13
CA LEU A 74 2.14 3.89 9.59
C LEU A 74 1.45 2.60 9.16
N LEU A 75 0.39 2.74 8.40
CA LEU A 75 -0.49 1.66 7.99
C LEU A 75 -0.49 1.51 6.48
N ALA A 76 -0.23 0.30 6.00
CA ALA A 76 -0.29 -0.05 4.59
C ALA A 76 -1.48 -0.99 4.35
N ILE A 77 -2.40 -0.60 3.48
CA ILE A 77 -3.53 -1.44 3.09
C ILE A 77 -3.30 -1.93 1.67
N GLU A 78 -3.36 -3.24 1.51
CA GLU A 78 -3.17 -3.92 0.23
C GLU A 78 -4.43 -4.67 -0.16
N ILE A 79 -4.79 -4.60 -1.44
CA ILE A 79 -5.91 -5.35 -1.99
C ILE A 79 -5.35 -6.51 -2.81
N ASP A 80 -5.68 -7.73 -2.41
CA ASP A 80 -5.17 -8.93 -3.05
C ASP A 80 -6.12 -9.42 -4.12
N GLY A 81 -5.67 -9.34 -5.38
CA GLY A 81 -6.48 -9.69 -6.55
C GLY A 81 -6.36 -11.12 -7.03
N GLY A 82 -5.52 -11.95 -6.43
CA GLY A 82 -5.36 -13.33 -6.87
C GLY A 82 -4.47 -14.15 -5.96
N SER A 83 -4.66 -15.45 -5.97
CA SER A 83 -3.91 -16.38 -5.15
C SER A 83 -2.97 -17.23 -5.99
N HIS A 84 -1.76 -16.73 -6.25
CA HIS A 84 -0.68 -17.53 -6.81
C HIS A 84 0.40 -17.73 -5.76
N ILE A 85 1.01 -18.91 -5.73
CA ILE A 85 2.06 -19.27 -4.77
C ILE A 85 3.20 -18.24 -4.80
N LYS A 86 3.66 -17.88 -5.98
CA LYS A 86 4.73 -16.89 -6.16
C LYS A 86 4.34 -15.51 -5.62
N LYS A 87 3.09 -15.13 -5.76
CA LYS A 87 2.58 -13.87 -5.25
C LYS A 87 2.57 -13.87 -3.74
N LYS A 88 2.21 -14.99 -3.11
CA LYS A 88 2.22 -15.15 -1.65
C LYS A 88 3.62 -14.97 -1.09
N GLU A 89 4.64 -15.55 -1.70
CA GLU A 89 6.03 -15.38 -1.27
C GLU A 89 6.47 -13.92 -1.36
N ARG A 90 6.15 -13.23 -2.46
CA ARG A 90 6.44 -11.80 -2.62
C ARG A 90 5.72 -10.95 -1.58
N ASP A 91 4.47 -11.28 -1.29
CA ASP A 91 3.68 -10.57 -0.31
C ASP A 91 4.25 -10.74 1.10
N GLU A 92 4.67 -11.94 1.45
CA GLU A 92 5.33 -12.20 2.74
C GLU A 92 6.63 -11.42 2.86
N HIS A 93 7.43 -11.37 1.81
CA HIS A 93 8.68 -10.61 1.77
C HIS A 93 8.41 -9.11 1.93
N ARG A 94 7.43 -8.59 1.23
CA ARG A 94 6.99 -7.20 1.34
C ARG A 94 6.52 -6.88 2.74
N ASP A 95 5.67 -7.71 3.32
CA ASP A 95 5.14 -7.52 4.66
C ASP A 95 6.25 -7.51 5.70
N LYS A 96 7.21 -8.41 5.57
CA LYS A 96 8.36 -8.47 6.46
C LYS A 96 9.18 -7.18 6.37
N PHE A 97 9.44 -6.70 5.17
CA PHE A 97 10.15 -5.44 4.95
C PHE A 97 9.41 -4.27 5.60
N LEU A 98 8.11 -4.15 5.35
CA LEU A 98 7.30 -3.07 5.92
C LEU A 98 7.32 -3.08 7.44
N LYS A 99 7.18 -4.26 8.05
CA LYS A 99 7.26 -4.40 9.50
C LYS A 99 8.61 -3.98 10.06
N GLN A 100 9.69 -4.30 9.36
CA GLN A 100 11.03 -3.90 9.78
C GLN A 100 11.23 -2.39 9.84
N ILE A 101 10.54 -1.65 9.00
CA ILE A 101 10.60 -0.19 8.98
C ILE A 101 9.46 0.48 9.74
N GLY A 102 8.69 -0.30 10.51
CA GLY A 102 7.66 0.21 11.40
C GLY A 102 6.30 0.42 10.77
N ILE A 103 6.06 -0.12 9.57
CA ILE A 103 4.77 -0.01 8.90
C ILE A 103 4.00 -1.31 9.08
N THR A 104 2.74 -1.21 9.48
CA THR A 104 1.84 -2.35 9.66
C THR A 104 1.11 -2.65 8.36
N PRO A 105 1.33 -3.80 7.72
CA PRO A 105 0.58 -4.18 6.53
C PRO A 105 -0.72 -4.88 6.89
N ILE A 106 -1.78 -4.55 6.15
CA ILE A 106 -3.10 -5.19 6.27
C ILE A 106 -3.57 -5.53 4.86
N ARG A 107 -4.12 -6.73 4.69
CA ARG A 107 -4.61 -7.19 3.39
C ARG A 107 -6.09 -7.48 3.42
N PHE A 108 -6.75 -7.09 2.33
CA PHE A 108 -8.12 -7.49 2.05
C PHE A 108 -8.15 -8.16 0.68
N SER A 109 -8.97 -9.17 0.51
CA SER A 109 -9.19 -9.76 -0.80
C SER A 109 -10.13 -8.91 -1.63
N ASN A 110 -10.07 -9.06 -2.95
CA ASN A 110 -11.04 -8.42 -3.83
C ASN A 110 -12.48 -8.78 -3.43
N GLU A 111 -12.70 -10.04 -3.08
CA GLU A 111 -14.04 -10.52 -2.69
C GLU A 111 -14.54 -9.82 -1.44
N GLU A 112 -13.68 -9.66 -0.43
CA GLU A 112 -14.05 -8.92 0.79
C GLU A 112 -14.47 -7.50 0.47
N VAL A 113 -13.70 -6.82 -0.37
CA VAL A 113 -13.99 -5.43 -0.74
C VAL A 113 -15.27 -5.33 -1.57
N LEU A 114 -15.47 -6.24 -2.52
CA LEU A 114 -16.63 -6.20 -3.42
C LEU A 114 -17.91 -6.63 -2.72
N ASN A 115 -17.86 -7.60 -1.82
CA ASN A 115 -19.03 -8.21 -1.21
C ASN A 115 -19.31 -7.75 0.21
N ASP A 116 -18.29 -7.30 0.94
CA ASP A 116 -18.39 -6.99 2.36
C ASP A 116 -17.71 -5.66 2.72
N ILE A 117 -17.99 -4.63 1.95
CA ILE A 117 -17.34 -3.32 2.14
C ILE A 117 -17.59 -2.74 3.54
N GLU A 118 -18.74 -2.99 4.13
CA GLU A 118 -19.05 -2.51 5.48
C GLU A 118 -18.17 -3.18 6.53
N LEU A 119 -17.87 -4.46 6.37
CA LEU A 119 -16.95 -5.17 7.25
C LEU A 119 -15.52 -4.66 7.09
N VAL A 120 -15.09 -4.40 5.85
CA VAL A 120 -13.79 -3.79 5.56
C VAL A 120 -13.68 -2.43 6.24
N LYS A 121 -14.69 -1.60 6.07
CA LYS A 121 -14.77 -0.29 6.69
C LYS A 121 -14.66 -0.38 8.21
N LYS A 122 -15.37 -1.30 8.82
CA LYS A 122 -15.32 -1.52 10.27
C LYS A 122 -13.93 -1.92 10.74
N LYS A 123 -13.29 -2.87 10.04
CA LYS A 123 -11.94 -3.32 10.38
C LYS A 123 -10.93 -2.17 10.31
N ILE A 124 -11.03 -1.32 9.30
CA ILE A 124 -10.14 -0.16 9.15
C ILE A 124 -10.39 0.86 10.25
N ASN A 125 -11.64 1.16 10.55
CA ASN A 125 -11.99 2.13 11.58
C ASN A 125 -11.65 1.67 12.99
N ASP A 126 -11.56 0.37 13.23
CA ASP A 126 -11.22 -0.21 14.53
C ASP A 126 -9.70 -0.30 14.79
N LEU A 127 -8.89 0.11 13.84
CA LEU A 127 -7.43 0.07 13.96
C LEU A 127 -6.85 1.17 14.85
#